data_e20cdc79ea11dc7da9f040ff8d29de6d
#
_entry.id   e20cdc79ea11dc7da9f040ff8d29de6d
#
_cell.length_a   1.000
_cell.length_b   1.000
_cell.length_c   1.000
_cell.angle_alpha   90.00
_cell.angle_beta   90.00
_cell.angle_gamma   90.00
#
_symmetry.space_group_name_H-M   'P 1'
#
loop_
_entity.id
_entity.type
_entity.pdbx_description
1 polymer ?
#
loop_
_entity_poly.entity_id
_entity_poly.type
_entity_poly.pdbx_seq_one_letter_code
_entity_poly.pdbx_strand_id
1 'polypeptide(L)'
;MPQAESKPAKPAPGREPWIIRTYAGFGDARQANQRFHQNLKAGQRGLSIAFDLPTQNGYDPDAAVARGEVGKAGVSICYWRDMEELLEGIPLGSINTSMTINATAPFILALYLAVAEKHGVSWGELRGTTQNDLMKEYVARGTSIFPPEVSFRLSTELIKFTVAQVPNWNPINVCGYHYMESGAGPAEEIGYAFGNALLLLDAIRKEVSAAEFERTVKRISFFINSGIELVPEICKIRAYFKLWPELCKTEYGIDGVLFRAGCQVRSLTLTEQQPEVNILRIAYEALPVVLSANARVNALQLPGFREAIALPDHSEQMLSLRTQQVLMHETGVTDFPDIFEGSKVIGGLTAETMARAKETAMRMREVGYARSIAMVSAELTRLLAERQRKLESGEIVQVGVNAFTGEIGLASSADNHADPIDYAKNERERIA
;
A
#
# COMPACT_ATOMS: atom_id res chain seq x y z
N MET A 1 -21.84 -40.51 0.56
CA MET A 1 -20.50 -39.98 0.70
C MET A 1 -20.46 -38.68 -0.09
N PRO A 2 -20.17 -37.51 0.51
CA PRO A 2 -20.00 -36.29 -0.27
C PRO A 2 -18.75 -36.44 -1.14
N GLN A 3 -18.89 -36.09 -2.42
CA GLN A 3 -17.78 -36.04 -3.36
C GLN A 3 -16.73 -35.08 -2.82
N ALA A 4 -15.50 -35.52 -2.69
CA ALA A 4 -14.36 -34.68 -2.36
C ALA A 4 -14.24 -33.62 -3.45
N GLU A 5 -14.56 -32.36 -3.12
CA GLU A 5 -14.26 -31.22 -4.00
C GLU A 5 -12.76 -31.25 -4.31
N SER A 6 -12.44 -31.30 -5.58
CA SER A 6 -11.06 -31.29 -6.05
C SER A 6 -10.42 -29.99 -5.59
N LYS A 7 -9.26 -30.07 -4.92
CA LYS A 7 -8.45 -28.89 -4.58
C LYS A 7 -8.28 -28.03 -5.83
N PRO A 8 -8.53 -26.72 -5.75
CA PRO A 8 -8.27 -25.84 -6.88
C PRO A 8 -6.81 -26.02 -7.32
N ALA A 9 -6.61 -26.15 -8.64
CA ALA A 9 -5.28 -26.32 -9.21
C ALA A 9 -4.39 -25.12 -8.76
N LYS A 10 -3.16 -25.44 -8.32
CA LYS A 10 -2.18 -24.36 -8.04
C LYS A 10 -2.11 -23.45 -9.25
N PRO A 11 -2.08 -22.13 -9.06
CA PRO A 11 -1.97 -21.20 -10.19
C PRO A 11 -0.80 -21.60 -11.07
N ALA A 12 -1.02 -21.59 -12.40
CA ALA A 12 0.04 -21.88 -13.36
C ALA A 12 1.24 -20.93 -13.11
N PRO A 13 2.48 -21.39 -13.35
CA PRO A 13 3.65 -20.54 -13.23
C PRO A 13 3.45 -19.22 -14.00
N GLY A 14 3.58 -18.06 -13.32
CA GLY A 14 3.34 -16.73 -13.89
C GLY A 14 1.96 -16.14 -13.61
N ARG A 15 1.09 -16.81 -12.86
CA ARG A 15 -0.15 -16.25 -12.29
C ARG A 15 -0.09 -16.27 -10.76
N GLU A 16 0.74 -15.39 -10.23
CA GLU A 16 0.71 -15.17 -8.78
C GLU A 16 -0.63 -14.54 -8.36
N PRO A 17 -1.16 -14.90 -7.18
CA PRO A 17 -2.45 -14.41 -6.68
C PRO A 17 -2.43 -12.91 -6.34
N TRP A 18 -1.26 -12.33 -6.12
CA TRP A 18 -0.99 -10.89 -6.00
C TRP A 18 0.41 -10.58 -6.51
N ILE A 19 0.64 -9.33 -6.88
CA ILE A 19 1.95 -8.83 -7.28
C ILE A 19 2.77 -8.55 -6.02
N ILE A 20 3.91 -9.23 -5.87
CA ILE A 20 4.87 -8.95 -4.82
C ILE A 20 5.62 -7.67 -5.17
N ARG A 21 5.60 -6.69 -4.26
CA ARG A 21 6.32 -5.42 -4.37
C ARG A 21 7.09 -5.12 -3.10
N THR A 22 8.13 -4.30 -3.25
CA THR A 22 8.74 -3.54 -2.19
C THR A 22 8.71 -2.06 -2.57
N TYR A 23 8.45 -1.19 -1.60
CA TYR A 23 8.61 0.25 -1.77
C TYR A 23 10.09 0.58 -1.73
N ALA A 24 10.65 1.05 -2.81
CA ALA A 24 12.09 1.23 -2.94
C ALA A 24 12.43 2.50 -3.74
N GLY A 25 13.46 3.17 -3.28
CA GLY A 25 14.05 4.36 -3.86
C GLY A 25 14.93 5.03 -2.80
N PHE A 26 16.17 5.31 -3.14
CA PHE A 26 17.09 6.07 -2.30
C PHE A 26 18.28 6.54 -3.14
N GLY A 27 18.94 7.59 -2.69
CA GLY A 27 20.12 8.13 -3.34
C GLY A 27 19.85 8.67 -4.75
N ASP A 28 20.76 8.40 -5.64
CA ASP A 28 20.64 8.75 -7.05
C ASP A 28 19.92 7.66 -7.88
N ALA A 29 19.68 7.96 -9.14
CA ALA A 29 19.00 7.07 -10.07
C ALA A 29 19.72 5.71 -10.23
N ARG A 30 21.06 5.71 -10.26
CA ARG A 30 21.88 4.50 -10.43
C ARG A 30 21.78 3.58 -9.21
N GLN A 31 21.87 4.14 -8.02
CA GLN A 31 21.73 3.37 -6.77
C GLN A 31 20.35 2.73 -6.65
N ALA A 32 19.31 3.49 -6.98
CA ALA A 32 17.95 2.98 -6.99
C ALA A 32 17.72 1.90 -8.07
N ASN A 33 18.26 2.08 -9.29
CA ASN A 33 18.23 1.08 -10.36
C ASN A 33 18.87 -0.24 -9.94
N GLN A 34 20.06 -0.19 -9.33
CA GLN A 34 20.73 -1.40 -8.81
C GLN A 34 19.84 -2.15 -7.81
N ARG A 35 19.17 -1.43 -6.90
CA ARG A 35 18.24 -2.01 -5.93
C ARG A 35 17.02 -2.63 -6.63
N PHE A 36 16.48 -2.00 -7.66
CA PHE A 36 15.36 -2.57 -8.43
C PHE A 36 15.75 -3.89 -9.09
N HIS A 37 16.93 -3.96 -9.72
CA HIS A 37 17.42 -5.19 -10.31
C HIS A 37 17.65 -6.31 -9.27
N GLN A 38 18.17 -5.99 -8.08
CA GLN A 38 18.34 -6.94 -6.99
C GLN A 38 16.98 -7.51 -6.54
N ASN A 39 16.00 -6.64 -6.33
CA ASN A 39 14.66 -7.04 -5.90
C ASN A 39 13.92 -7.86 -6.95
N LEU A 40 14.00 -7.47 -8.23
CA LEU A 40 13.44 -8.25 -9.35
C LEU A 40 14.07 -9.65 -9.44
N LYS A 41 15.39 -9.74 -9.32
CA LYS A 41 16.10 -11.03 -9.27
C LYS A 41 15.70 -11.88 -8.07
N ALA A 42 15.33 -11.25 -6.96
CA ALA A 42 14.87 -11.92 -5.75
C ALA A 42 13.39 -12.37 -5.80
N GLY A 43 12.66 -12.06 -6.88
CA GLY A 43 11.28 -12.50 -7.10
C GLY A 43 10.22 -11.41 -7.00
N GLN A 44 10.61 -10.14 -6.86
CA GLN A 44 9.66 -9.03 -7.02
C GLN A 44 9.08 -9.02 -8.43
N ARG A 45 7.78 -8.71 -8.59
CA ARG A 45 7.06 -8.75 -9.88
C ARG A 45 6.52 -7.41 -10.35
N GLY A 46 6.66 -6.37 -9.56
CA GLY A 46 6.26 -5.01 -9.92
C GLY A 46 7.15 -4.00 -9.21
N LEU A 47 7.33 -2.83 -9.79
CA LEU A 47 8.04 -1.74 -9.14
C LEU A 47 7.08 -0.91 -8.27
N SER A 48 7.56 -0.44 -7.13
CA SER A 48 6.96 0.62 -6.35
C SER A 48 8.05 1.65 -6.08
N ILE A 49 8.04 2.75 -6.86
CA ILE A 49 9.11 3.74 -6.85
C ILE A 49 8.82 4.78 -5.77
N ALA A 50 9.74 4.90 -4.82
CA ALA A 50 9.80 5.99 -3.85
C ALA A 50 10.61 7.14 -4.43
N PHE A 51 9.99 8.29 -4.65
CA PHE A 51 10.70 9.53 -4.97
C PHE A 51 10.98 10.32 -3.70
N ASP A 52 12.10 11.03 -3.65
CA ASP A 52 12.46 11.84 -2.50
C ASP A 52 11.56 13.08 -2.33
N LEU A 53 11.64 13.72 -1.18
CA LEU A 53 10.81 14.88 -0.87
C LEU A 53 11.05 16.06 -1.83
N PRO A 54 12.29 16.41 -2.23
CA PRO A 54 12.50 17.44 -3.23
C PRO A 54 11.80 17.15 -4.57
N THR A 55 11.92 15.93 -5.09
CA THR A 55 11.22 15.52 -6.32
C THR A 55 9.69 15.61 -6.16
N GLN A 56 9.13 15.16 -5.03
CA GLN A 56 7.70 15.22 -4.77
C GLN A 56 7.18 16.65 -4.61
N ASN A 57 8.00 17.56 -4.09
CA ASN A 57 7.66 18.96 -3.85
C ASN A 57 8.07 19.91 -4.98
N GLY A 58 8.70 19.40 -6.06
CA GLY A 58 9.10 20.19 -7.23
C GLY A 58 10.29 21.08 -6.98
N TYR A 59 11.20 20.70 -6.10
CA TYR A 59 12.46 21.37 -5.88
C TYR A 59 13.60 20.68 -6.62
N ASP A 60 14.45 21.47 -7.22
CA ASP A 60 15.72 20.98 -7.75
C ASP A 60 16.65 20.51 -6.61
N PRO A 61 17.49 19.50 -6.82
CA PRO A 61 18.34 18.95 -5.77
C PRO A 61 19.41 19.93 -5.24
N ASP A 62 19.75 20.98 -5.97
CA ASP A 62 20.67 22.05 -5.56
C ASP A 62 19.96 23.20 -4.81
N ALA A 63 18.65 23.20 -4.74
CA ALA A 63 17.89 24.19 -4.00
C ALA A 63 18.25 24.15 -2.50
N ALA A 64 18.42 25.33 -1.88
CA ALA A 64 18.81 25.42 -0.48
C ALA A 64 17.85 24.69 0.48
N VAL A 65 16.54 24.68 0.15
CA VAL A 65 15.49 23.99 0.92
C VAL A 65 15.57 22.45 0.81
N ALA A 66 16.18 21.94 -0.27
CA ALA A 66 16.33 20.50 -0.51
C ALA A 66 17.52 19.88 0.26
N ARG A 67 18.37 20.72 0.85
CA ARG A 67 19.60 20.26 1.52
C ARG A 67 19.28 19.28 2.64
N GLY A 68 19.87 18.09 2.57
CA GLY A 68 19.71 17.02 3.56
C GLY A 68 18.51 16.10 3.32
N GLU A 69 17.69 16.38 2.28
CA GLU A 69 16.55 15.54 1.89
C GLU A 69 16.73 14.85 0.54
N VAL A 70 17.69 15.31 -0.27
CA VAL A 70 17.98 14.73 -1.59
C VAL A 70 18.42 13.27 -1.45
N GLY A 71 17.70 12.36 -2.08
CA GLY A 71 17.98 10.92 -2.07
C GLY A 71 17.80 10.22 -0.71
N LYS A 72 17.33 10.90 0.32
CA LYS A 72 17.25 10.37 1.70
C LYS A 72 16.11 9.36 1.87
N ALA A 73 14.90 9.72 1.51
CA ALA A 73 13.70 8.88 1.69
C ALA A 73 13.02 8.59 0.35
N GLY A 74 13.80 8.38 -0.68
CA GLY A 74 13.36 8.15 -2.04
C GLY A 74 14.48 8.46 -3.02
N VAL A 75 14.29 8.16 -4.31
CA VAL A 75 15.24 8.51 -5.36
C VAL A 75 15.01 9.94 -5.84
N SER A 76 16.10 10.68 -6.00
CA SER A 76 16.07 12.03 -6.60
C SER A 76 16.01 11.95 -8.11
N ILE A 77 14.98 12.56 -8.72
CA ILE A 77 14.79 12.65 -10.18
C ILE A 77 14.52 14.11 -10.54
N CYS A 78 15.44 14.70 -11.25
CA CYS A 78 15.39 16.11 -11.65
C CYS A 78 15.03 16.28 -13.13
N TYR A 79 15.49 15.39 -14.01
CA TYR A 79 15.32 15.50 -15.44
C TYR A 79 15.30 14.11 -16.13
N TRP A 80 15.16 14.09 -17.47
CA TRP A 80 14.89 12.85 -18.21
C TRP A 80 16.04 11.81 -18.14
N ARG A 81 17.31 12.23 -18.00
CA ARG A 81 18.44 11.31 -17.88
C ARG A 81 18.46 10.56 -16.56
N ASP A 82 18.04 11.20 -15.48
CA ASP A 82 17.89 10.51 -14.19
C ASP A 82 16.81 9.42 -14.31
N MET A 83 15.70 9.74 -14.97
CA MET A 83 14.63 8.76 -15.21
C MET A 83 15.12 7.62 -16.13
N GLU A 84 15.91 7.92 -17.16
CA GLU A 84 16.50 6.91 -18.03
C GLU A 84 17.46 5.99 -17.27
N GLU A 85 18.36 6.55 -16.46
CA GLU A 85 19.29 5.80 -15.62
C GLU A 85 18.53 4.95 -14.57
N LEU A 86 17.49 5.51 -13.96
CA LEU A 86 16.64 4.80 -13.01
C LEU A 86 16.00 3.55 -13.62
N LEU A 87 15.61 3.61 -14.89
CA LEU A 87 14.87 2.56 -15.59
C LEU A 87 15.74 1.71 -16.52
N GLU A 88 17.06 1.92 -16.52
CA GLU A 88 17.98 1.17 -17.37
C GLU A 88 17.84 -0.35 -17.16
N GLY A 89 17.61 -1.10 -18.24
CA GLY A 89 17.45 -2.55 -18.22
C GLY A 89 16.16 -3.06 -17.58
N ILE A 90 15.23 -2.18 -17.18
CA ILE A 90 13.91 -2.56 -16.66
C ILE A 90 12.94 -2.82 -17.84
N PRO A 91 12.24 -3.96 -17.88
CA PRO A 91 11.35 -4.32 -18.98
C PRO A 91 10.00 -3.60 -18.88
N LEU A 92 9.93 -2.31 -19.20
CA LEU A 92 8.77 -1.42 -18.98
C LEU A 92 7.46 -1.94 -19.61
N GLY A 93 7.50 -2.59 -20.77
CA GLY A 93 6.32 -3.14 -21.44
C GLY A 93 5.70 -4.35 -20.73
N SER A 94 6.43 -5.01 -19.83
CA SER A 94 5.98 -6.23 -19.15
C SER A 94 5.84 -6.09 -17.64
N ILE A 95 6.46 -5.07 -17.02
CA ILE A 95 6.39 -4.84 -15.57
C ILE A 95 5.26 -3.88 -15.22
N ASN A 96 4.72 -4.02 -14.01
CA ASN A 96 3.75 -3.07 -13.47
C ASN A 96 4.49 -2.07 -12.56
N THR A 97 4.36 -0.76 -12.84
CA THR A 97 5.08 0.30 -12.14
C THR A 97 4.11 1.18 -11.34
N SER A 98 4.31 1.29 -10.04
CA SER A 98 3.63 2.24 -9.16
C SER A 98 4.58 3.37 -8.78
N MET A 99 4.10 4.60 -8.78
CA MET A 99 4.89 5.79 -8.49
C MET A 99 4.25 6.60 -7.38
N THR A 100 4.95 6.74 -6.25
CA THR A 100 4.55 7.65 -5.16
C THR A 100 5.13 9.02 -5.44
N ILE A 101 4.35 9.91 -6.05
CA ILE A 101 4.89 11.17 -6.59
C ILE A 101 4.07 12.43 -6.27
N ASN A 102 2.74 12.36 -6.20
CA ASN A 102 1.87 13.45 -5.78
C ASN A 102 1.76 14.63 -6.79
N ALA A 103 1.98 15.88 -6.36
CA ALA A 103 1.71 17.06 -7.18
C ALA A 103 2.60 17.19 -8.42
N THR A 104 3.79 16.63 -8.38
CA THR A 104 4.73 16.58 -9.53
C THR A 104 4.49 15.38 -10.45
N ALA A 105 3.44 14.59 -10.21
CA ALA A 105 3.08 13.43 -11.03
C ALA A 105 3.01 13.70 -12.54
N PRO A 106 2.49 14.84 -13.05
CA PRO A 106 2.48 15.11 -14.47
C PRO A 106 3.90 15.15 -15.08
N PHE A 107 4.85 15.75 -14.38
CA PHE A 107 6.25 15.84 -14.84
C PHE A 107 6.93 14.48 -14.82
N ILE A 108 6.81 13.77 -13.75
CA ILE A 108 7.42 12.43 -13.58
C ILE A 108 6.82 11.42 -14.55
N LEU A 109 5.51 11.47 -14.77
CA LEU A 109 4.87 10.62 -15.78
C LEU A 109 5.34 10.97 -17.19
N ALA A 110 5.50 12.27 -17.52
CA ALA A 110 6.04 12.68 -18.81
C ALA A 110 7.46 12.16 -19.03
N LEU A 111 8.33 12.23 -18.02
CA LEU A 111 9.69 11.66 -18.08
C LEU A 111 9.65 10.14 -18.29
N TYR A 112 8.76 9.43 -17.58
CA TYR A 112 8.58 8.00 -17.73
C TYR A 112 8.11 7.60 -19.12
N LEU A 113 7.13 8.32 -19.67
CA LEU A 113 6.60 8.09 -21.02
C LEU A 113 7.68 8.35 -22.09
N ALA A 114 8.48 9.42 -21.95
CA ALA A 114 9.57 9.74 -22.86
C ALA A 114 10.67 8.66 -22.86
N VAL A 115 11.01 8.12 -21.68
CA VAL A 115 11.96 6.99 -21.55
C VAL A 115 11.40 5.73 -22.17
N ALA A 116 10.12 5.41 -21.94
CA ALA A 116 9.46 4.25 -22.55
C ALA A 116 9.49 4.34 -24.09
N GLU A 117 9.15 5.49 -24.66
CA GLU A 117 9.17 5.74 -26.09
C GLU A 117 10.59 5.59 -26.68
N LYS A 118 11.60 6.15 -25.99
CA LYS A 118 13.00 6.00 -26.37
C LYS A 118 13.47 4.54 -26.41
N HIS A 119 12.93 3.72 -25.50
CA HIS A 119 13.21 2.26 -25.44
C HIS A 119 12.31 1.45 -26.38
N GLY A 120 11.51 2.07 -27.23
CA GLY A 120 10.63 1.40 -28.20
C GLY A 120 9.40 0.74 -27.56
N VAL A 121 9.04 1.11 -26.34
CA VAL A 121 7.84 0.63 -25.64
C VAL A 121 6.71 1.62 -25.88
N SER A 122 5.62 1.15 -26.48
CA SER A 122 4.44 1.99 -26.71
C SER A 122 3.71 2.33 -25.42
N TRP A 123 3.10 3.50 -25.35
CA TRP A 123 2.31 3.90 -24.18
C TRP A 123 1.15 2.95 -23.88
N GLY A 124 0.63 2.26 -24.93
CA GLY A 124 -0.40 1.24 -24.79
C GLY A 124 0.05 -0.05 -24.07
N GLU A 125 1.35 -0.31 -24.00
CA GLU A 125 1.89 -1.48 -23.29
C GLU A 125 2.12 -1.21 -21.82
N LEU A 126 2.28 0.08 -21.44
CA LEU A 126 2.62 0.48 -20.07
C LEU A 126 1.50 0.15 -19.08
N ARG A 127 1.88 -0.46 -17.99
CA ARG A 127 0.98 -0.85 -16.90
C ARG A 127 1.49 -0.29 -15.59
N GLY A 128 0.61 0.39 -14.87
CA GLY A 128 1.02 0.99 -13.61
C GLY A 128 0.01 1.99 -13.10
N THR A 129 0.49 2.86 -12.24
CA THR A 129 -0.28 3.97 -11.68
C THR A 129 0.64 5.05 -11.13
N THR A 130 0.18 6.29 -11.19
CA THR A 130 0.73 7.41 -10.42
C THR A 130 -0.14 7.65 -9.18
N GLN A 131 0.49 7.99 -8.07
CA GLN A 131 -0.20 8.41 -6.86
C GLN A 131 -0.40 9.93 -6.91
N ASN A 132 -1.38 10.35 -7.73
CA ASN A 132 -1.78 11.74 -7.91
C ASN A 132 -3.03 12.11 -7.11
N ASP A 133 -3.28 11.42 -6.00
CA ASP A 133 -4.22 11.81 -4.97
C ASP A 133 -3.60 12.90 -4.11
N LEU A 134 -4.08 14.14 -4.27
CA LEU A 134 -3.52 15.29 -3.57
C LEU A 134 -4.29 15.66 -2.30
N MET A 135 -5.47 15.10 -2.04
CA MET A 135 -6.21 15.36 -0.80
C MET A 135 -5.41 14.92 0.43
N LYS A 136 -4.81 13.74 0.38
CA LYS A 136 -4.01 13.20 1.48
C LYS A 136 -2.77 14.03 1.83
N GLU A 137 -2.26 14.83 0.89
CA GLU A 137 -1.11 15.70 1.13
C GLU A 137 -1.44 16.82 2.12
N TYR A 138 -2.69 17.30 2.11
CA TYR A 138 -3.15 18.31 3.08
C TYR A 138 -3.45 17.72 4.46
N VAL A 139 -4.03 16.53 4.51
CA VAL A 139 -4.65 15.99 5.75
C VAL A 139 -3.77 15.01 6.52
N ALA A 140 -2.80 14.38 5.84
CA ALA A 140 -2.01 13.31 6.44
C ALA A 140 -0.50 13.48 6.29
N ARG A 141 0.00 14.00 5.15
CA ARG A 141 1.44 14.08 4.88
C ARG A 141 2.07 15.45 5.11
N GLY A 142 1.31 16.53 5.02
CA GLY A 142 1.81 17.90 5.15
C GLY A 142 2.70 18.37 3.99
N THR A 143 2.64 17.71 2.84
CA THR A 143 3.48 17.97 1.65
C THR A 143 2.70 18.59 0.49
N SER A 144 1.65 19.34 0.78
CA SER A 144 0.88 20.09 -0.23
C SER A 144 1.67 21.29 -0.74
N ILE A 145 1.81 21.43 -2.06
CA ILE A 145 2.59 22.51 -2.71
C ILE A 145 1.72 23.53 -3.47
N PHE A 146 0.45 23.20 -3.70
CA PHE A 146 -0.51 24.07 -4.38
C PHE A 146 -1.76 24.29 -3.53
N PRO A 147 -2.54 25.35 -3.76
CA PRO A 147 -3.89 25.47 -3.18
C PRO A 147 -4.80 24.29 -3.57
N PRO A 148 -5.80 23.93 -2.73
CA PRO A 148 -6.68 22.79 -2.97
C PRO A 148 -7.32 22.74 -4.36
N GLU A 149 -7.78 23.87 -4.89
CA GLU A 149 -8.42 23.94 -6.19
C GLU A 149 -7.46 23.64 -7.35
N VAL A 150 -6.20 24.08 -7.23
CA VAL A 150 -5.15 23.78 -8.21
C VAL A 150 -4.79 22.31 -8.16
N SER A 151 -4.61 21.76 -6.97
CA SER A 151 -4.33 20.34 -6.75
C SER A 151 -5.45 19.45 -7.29
N PHE A 152 -6.70 19.81 -7.04
CA PHE A 152 -7.85 19.09 -7.58
C PHE A 152 -7.86 19.08 -9.11
N ARG A 153 -7.63 20.25 -9.74
CA ARG A 153 -7.53 20.37 -11.19
C ARG A 153 -6.36 19.56 -11.76
N LEU A 154 -5.17 19.61 -11.14
CA LEU A 154 -4.03 18.80 -11.59
C LEU A 154 -4.35 17.30 -11.56
N SER A 155 -5.00 16.81 -10.51
CA SER A 155 -5.43 15.41 -10.42
C SER A 155 -6.40 15.05 -11.54
N THR A 156 -7.44 15.87 -11.79
CA THR A 156 -8.43 15.60 -12.83
C THR A 156 -7.85 15.67 -14.23
N GLU A 157 -6.97 16.65 -14.54
CA GLU A 157 -6.30 16.74 -15.84
C GLU A 157 -5.41 15.53 -16.12
N LEU A 158 -4.63 15.08 -15.12
CA LEU A 158 -3.79 13.91 -15.29
C LEU A 158 -4.61 12.63 -15.50
N ILE A 159 -5.74 12.49 -14.80
CA ILE A 159 -6.68 11.38 -15.00
C ILE A 159 -7.20 11.39 -16.46
N LYS A 160 -7.68 12.52 -16.95
CA LYS A 160 -8.19 12.64 -18.34
C LYS A 160 -7.11 12.29 -19.37
N PHE A 161 -5.91 12.82 -19.20
CA PHE A 161 -4.77 12.54 -20.07
C PHE A 161 -4.46 11.04 -20.12
N THR A 162 -4.31 10.41 -18.96
CA THR A 162 -3.91 8.99 -18.89
C THR A 162 -4.98 8.05 -19.43
N VAL A 163 -6.25 8.33 -19.19
CA VAL A 163 -7.37 7.55 -19.75
C VAL A 163 -7.42 7.63 -21.28
N ALA A 164 -7.07 8.78 -21.85
CA ALA A 164 -7.07 9.00 -23.29
C ALA A 164 -5.81 8.42 -23.97
N GLN A 165 -4.63 8.57 -23.38
CA GLN A 165 -3.34 8.33 -24.03
C GLN A 165 -2.62 7.06 -23.57
N VAL A 166 -2.88 6.59 -22.34
CA VAL A 166 -2.18 5.44 -21.75
C VAL A 166 -3.19 4.38 -21.26
N PRO A 167 -3.84 3.65 -22.17
CA PRO A 167 -5.08 2.90 -21.89
C PRO A 167 -4.94 1.79 -20.86
N ASN A 168 -3.73 1.27 -20.63
CA ASN A 168 -3.45 0.24 -19.62
C ASN A 168 -2.94 0.80 -18.29
N TRP A 169 -2.78 2.12 -18.18
CA TRP A 169 -2.44 2.80 -16.93
C TRP A 169 -3.68 2.99 -16.03
N ASN A 170 -3.54 2.81 -14.74
CA ASN A 170 -4.57 3.20 -13.80
C ASN A 170 -4.43 4.72 -13.57
N PRO A 171 -5.45 5.52 -13.89
CA PRO A 171 -5.30 6.98 -14.04
C PRO A 171 -5.04 7.73 -12.74
N ILE A 172 -5.35 7.09 -11.61
CA ILE A 172 -5.06 7.58 -10.27
C ILE A 172 -4.92 6.40 -9.31
N ASN A 173 -4.13 6.60 -8.28
CA ASN A 173 -4.09 5.75 -7.11
C ASN A 173 -4.62 6.55 -5.91
N VAL A 174 -5.90 6.34 -5.56
CA VAL A 174 -6.55 7.00 -4.42
C VAL A 174 -6.07 6.35 -3.13
N CYS A 175 -5.63 7.15 -2.17
CA CYS A 175 -4.90 6.67 -1.02
C CYS A 175 -5.75 6.62 0.26
N GLY A 176 -6.12 5.42 0.70
CA GLY A 176 -6.59 5.15 2.06
C GLY A 176 -5.45 5.04 3.08
N TYR A 177 -4.30 4.48 2.64
CA TYR A 177 -3.13 4.18 3.47
C TYR A 177 -2.76 5.31 4.45
N HIS A 178 -2.62 6.52 3.97
CA HIS A 178 -2.15 7.64 4.79
C HIS A 178 -3.14 8.09 5.87
N TYR A 179 -4.45 7.92 5.64
CA TYR A 179 -5.46 8.21 6.66
C TYR A 179 -5.33 7.25 7.84
N MET A 180 -5.11 5.97 7.56
CA MET A 180 -4.92 4.94 8.57
C MET A 180 -3.62 5.18 9.37
N GLU A 181 -2.51 5.58 8.70
CA GLU A 181 -1.26 5.99 9.36
C GLU A 181 -1.43 7.26 10.21
N SER A 182 -2.45 8.06 9.95
CA SER A 182 -2.81 9.24 10.72
C SER A 182 -3.92 9.00 11.75
N GLY A 183 -4.22 7.73 12.06
CA GLY A 183 -5.12 7.35 13.16
C GLY A 183 -6.54 6.99 12.75
N ALA A 184 -6.90 7.04 11.45
CA ALA A 184 -8.21 6.57 11.00
C ALA A 184 -8.46 5.10 11.36
N GLY A 185 -9.72 4.76 11.58
CA GLY A 185 -10.18 3.37 11.67
C GLY A 185 -10.62 2.82 10.31
N PRO A 186 -11.04 1.55 10.27
CA PRO A 186 -11.45 0.86 9.03
C PRO A 186 -12.53 1.59 8.21
N ALA A 187 -13.58 2.09 8.85
CA ALA A 187 -14.68 2.76 8.15
C ALA A 187 -14.28 4.16 7.65
N GLU A 188 -13.50 4.88 8.44
CA GLU A 188 -12.98 6.20 8.10
C GLU A 188 -12.02 6.12 6.91
N GLU A 189 -11.10 5.15 6.88
CA GLU A 189 -10.18 4.94 5.75
C GLU A 189 -10.96 4.76 4.44
N ILE A 190 -11.95 3.86 4.43
CA ILE A 190 -12.80 3.61 3.26
C ILE A 190 -13.58 4.86 2.88
N GLY A 191 -14.22 5.50 3.86
CA GLY A 191 -15.05 6.67 3.64
C GLY A 191 -14.28 7.84 3.03
N TYR A 192 -13.09 8.11 3.53
CA TYR A 192 -12.23 9.19 3.01
C TYR A 192 -11.71 8.88 1.60
N ALA A 193 -11.25 7.65 1.37
CA ALA A 193 -10.79 7.25 0.05
C ALA A 193 -11.91 7.30 -1.01
N PHE A 194 -13.09 6.77 -0.68
CA PHE A 194 -14.21 6.77 -1.60
C PHE A 194 -14.81 8.16 -1.78
N GLY A 195 -14.90 8.97 -0.71
CA GLY A 195 -15.35 10.36 -0.80
C GLY A 195 -14.49 11.18 -1.76
N ASN A 196 -13.16 11.05 -1.66
CA ASN A 196 -12.24 11.70 -2.59
C ASN A 196 -12.41 11.18 -4.03
N ALA A 197 -12.54 9.87 -4.22
CA ALA A 197 -12.77 9.28 -5.53
C ALA A 197 -14.08 9.78 -6.17
N LEU A 198 -15.16 9.88 -5.40
CA LEU A 198 -16.45 10.40 -5.88
C LEU A 198 -16.35 11.86 -6.28
N LEU A 199 -15.67 12.71 -5.51
CA LEU A 199 -15.44 14.12 -5.84
C LEU A 199 -14.69 14.28 -7.17
N LEU A 200 -13.64 13.51 -7.39
CA LEU A 200 -12.87 13.51 -8.64
C LEU A 200 -13.72 13.03 -9.81
N LEU A 201 -14.47 11.94 -9.64
CA LEU A 201 -15.34 11.40 -10.68
C LEU A 201 -16.47 12.36 -11.05
N ASP A 202 -17.09 13.05 -10.09
CA ASP A 202 -18.14 14.03 -10.35
C ASP A 202 -17.63 15.22 -11.18
N ALA A 203 -16.39 15.64 -11.00
CA ALA A 203 -15.77 16.66 -11.81
C ALA A 203 -15.49 16.15 -13.23
N ILE A 204 -14.85 14.98 -13.36
CA ILE A 204 -14.47 14.40 -14.65
C ILE A 204 -15.70 14.09 -15.52
N ARG A 205 -16.79 13.61 -14.92
CA ARG A 205 -18.05 13.27 -15.63
C ARG A 205 -18.58 14.42 -16.49
N LYS A 206 -18.32 15.66 -16.06
CA LYS A 206 -18.82 16.87 -16.75
C LYS A 206 -17.97 17.27 -17.95
N GLU A 207 -16.76 16.70 -18.08
CA GLU A 207 -15.75 17.18 -19.03
C GLU A 207 -15.35 16.14 -20.09
N VAL A 208 -15.78 14.89 -19.93
CA VAL A 208 -15.41 13.80 -20.83
C VAL A 208 -16.64 13.10 -21.41
N SER A 209 -16.47 12.35 -22.49
CA SER A 209 -17.54 11.53 -23.06
C SER A 209 -17.97 10.40 -22.09
N ALA A 210 -19.18 9.87 -22.26
CA ALA A 210 -19.68 8.76 -21.44
C ALA A 210 -18.78 7.54 -21.50
N ALA A 211 -18.19 7.23 -22.66
CA ALA A 211 -17.27 6.11 -22.82
C ALA A 211 -15.92 6.32 -22.09
N GLU A 212 -15.39 7.54 -22.10
CA GLU A 212 -14.19 7.90 -21.34
C GLU A 212 -14.47 7.89 -19.85
N PHE A 213 -15.62 8.38 -19.42
CA PHE A 213 -16.02 8.33 -18.02
C PHE A 213 -16.14 6.89 -17.52
N GLU A 214 -16.79 6.01 -18.28
CA GLU A 214 -16.88 4.58 -17.92
C GLU A 214 -15.49 3.94 -17.81
N ARG A 215 -14.59 4.21 -18.76
CA ARG A 215 -13.19 3.76 -18.67
C ARG A 215 -12.50 4.28 -17.43
N THR A 216 -12.68 5.57 -17.10
CA THR A 216 -12.13 6.17 -15.89
C THR A 216 -12.57 5.43 -14.64
N VAL A 217 -13.87 5.24 -14.44
CA VAL A 217 -14.46 4.55 -13.29
C VAL A 217 -13.91 3.12 -13.16
N LYS A 218 -13.83 2.40 -14.28
CA LYS A 218 -13.32 1.00 -14.30
C LYS A 218 -11.82 0.89 -14.07
N ARG A 219 -11.06 1.99 -14.20
CA ARG A 219 -9.59 2.00 -14.12
C ARG A 219 -9.04 2.68 -12.86
N ILE A 220 -9.84 3.38 -12.07
CA ILE A 220 -9.39 3.91 -10.78
C ILE A 220 -8.80 2.79 -9.94
N SER A 221 -7.65 3.04 -9.33
CA SER A 221 -7.02 2.16 -8.37
C SER A 221 -6.91 2.82 -7.01
N PHE A 222 -6.73 2.00 -5.99
CA PHE A 222 -6.62 2.42 -4.60
C PHE A 222 -5.31 1.93 -3.99
N PHE A 223 -4.84 2.66 -2.99
CA PHE A 223 -3.74 2.25 -2.15
C PHE A 223 -4.22 2.23 -0.72
N ILE A 224 -4.35 1.04 -0.16
CA ILE A 224 -4.99 0.80 1.12
C ILE A 224 -3.99 0.29 2.15
N ASN A 225 -4.41 0.31 3.40
CA ASN A 225 -3.63 -0.16 4.53
C ASN A 225 -4.18 -1.50 5.06
N SER A 226 -3.38 -2.22 5.84
CA SER A 226 -3.82 -3.32 6.68
C SER A 226 -3.07 -3.27 8.01
N GLY A 227 -3.81 -3.23 9.10
CA GLY A 227 -3.27 -3.15 10.46
C GLY A 227 -3.32 -4.47 11.21
N ILE A 228 -2.98 -4.41 12.51
CA ILE A 228 -2.78 -5.60 13.34
C ILE A 228 -4.09 -6.25 13.83
N GLU A 229 -5.21 -5.53 13.80
CA GLU A 229 -6.50 -6.04 14.29
C GLU A 229 -7.16 -6.96 13.27
N LEU A 230 -6.81 -8.24 13.29
CA LEU A 230 -7.11 -9.22 12.25
C LEU A 230 -8.57 -9.20 11.75
N VAL A 231 -9.56 -9.28 12.64
CA VAL A 231 -10.98 -9.35 12.24
C VAL A 231 -11.50 -8.04 11.67
N PRO A 232 -11.28 -6.86 12.29
CA PRO A 232 -11.61 -5.57 11.69
C PRO A 232 -10.98 -5.37 10.31
N GLU A 233 -9.73 -5.76 10.12
CA GLU A 233 -9.03 -5.63 8.85
C GLU A 233 -9.59 -6.56 7.76
N ILE A 234 -9.92 -7.81 8.09
CA ILE A 234 -10.65 -8.71 7.18
C ILE A 234 -11.97 -8.07 6.73
N CYS A 235 -12.72 -7.49 7.66
CA CYS A 235 -14.00 -6.84 7.36
C CYS A 235 -13.80 -5.58 6.51
N LYS A 236 -12.76 -4.79 6.79
CA LYS A 236 -12.38 -3.60 6.00
C LYS A 236 -12.09 -3.96 4.55
N ILE A 237 -11.22 -4.95 4.32
CA ILE A 237 -10.87 -5.37 2.96
C ILE A 237 -12.11 -5.83 2.20
N ARG A 238 -12.96 -6.64 2.83
CA ARG A 238 -14.23 -7.09 2.24
C ARG A 238 -15.19 -5.93 1.96
N ALA A 239 -15.25 -4.94 2.86
CA ALA A 239 -16.07 -3.75 2.68
C ALA A 239 -15.61 -2.93 1.47
N TYR A 240 -14.32 -2.73 1.28
CA TYR A 240 -13.77 -2.08 0.09
C TYR A 240 -14.23 -2.76 -1.21
N PHE A 241 -14.11 -4.09 -1.28
CA PHE A 241 -14.45 -4.87 -2.47
C PHE A 241 -15.95 -4.92 -2.78
N LYS A 242 -16.80 -4.76 -1.76
CA LYS A 242 -18.26 -4.76 -1.93
C LYS A 242 -18.81 -3.36 -2.18
N LEU A 243 -18.36 -2.38 -1.43
CA LEU A 243 -18.95 -1.03 -1.46
C LEU A 243 -18.56 -0.25 -2.72
N TRP A 244 -17.33 -0.39 -3.24
CA TRP A 244 -16.91 0.35 -4.44
C TRP A 244 -17.76 0.02 -5.68
N PRO A 245 -17.95 -1.25 -6.07
CA PRO A 245 -18.86 -1.61 -7.15
C PRO A 245 -20.30 -1.14 -6.92
N GLU A 246 -20.80 -1.23 -5.67
CA GLU A 246 -22.14 -0.74 -5.30
C GLU A 246 -22.24 0.76 -5.56
N LEU A 247 -21.31 1.57 -5.08
CA LEU A 247 -21.31 3.02 -5.32
C LEU A 247 -21.21 3.36 -6.80
N CYS A 248 -20.36 2.69 -7.56
CA CYS A 248 -20.26 2.94 -9.00
C CYS A 248 -21.57 2.65 -9.73
N LYS A 249 -22.29 1.61 -9.32
CA LYS A 249 -23.60 1.26 -9.88
C LYS A 249 -24.68 2.27 -9.46
N THR A 250 -24.77 2.59 -8.17
CA THR A 250 -25.85 3.45 -7.66
C THR A 250 -25.68 4.92 -8.07
N GLU A 251 -24.45 5.44 -8.10
CA GLU A 251 -24.18 6.85 -8.35
C GLU A 251 -23.97 7.17 -9.83
N TYR A 252 -23.46 6.22 -10.60
CA TYR A 252 -23.09 6.45 -12.01
C TYR A 252 -23.77 5.54 -13.00
N GLY A 253 -24.48 4.50 -12.55
CA GLY A 253 -25.13 3.51 -13.41
C GLY A 253 -24.15 2.58 -14.12
N ILE A 254 -22.91 2.43 -13.61
CA ILE A 254 -21.86 1.64 -14.22
C ILE A 254 -21.74 0.30 -13.50
N ASP A 255 -22.06 -0.78 -14.22
CA ASP A 255 -21.93 -2.14 -13.75
C ASP A 255 -20.55 -2.75 -14.08
N GLY A 256 -20.21 -3.85 -13.38
CA GLY A 256 -18.99 -4.64 -13.64
C GLY A 256 -17.70 -3.92 -13.24
N VAL A 257 -17.78 -2.93 -12.37
CA VAL A 257 -16.60 -2.30 -11.78
C VAL A 257 -15.96 -3.23 -10.78
N LEU A 258 -14.64 -3.40 -10.86
CA LEU A 258 -13.85 -4.17 -9.89
C LEU A 258 -13.09 -3.19 -8.99
N PHE A 259 -13.08 -3.46 -7.68
CA PHE A 259 -12.18 -2.77 -6.78
C PHE A 259 -10.74 -3.22 -7.06
N ARG A 260 -9.87 -2.26 -7.37
CA ARG A 260 -8.46 -2.49 -7.69
C ARG A 260 -7.60 -1.83 -6.63
N ALA A 261 -6.83 -2.61 -5.89
CA ALA A 261 -6.01 -2.06 -4.82
C ALA A 261 -4.61 -2.68 -4.77
N GLY A 262 -3.63 -1.82 -4.47
CA GLY A 262 -2.41 -2.21 -3.79
C GLY A 262 -2.56 -1.99 -2.30
N CYS A 263 -1.89 -2.80 -1.49
CA CYS A 263 -1.86 -2.65 -0.05
C CYS A 263 -0.42 -2.58 0.45
N GLN A 264 -0.17 -1.70 1.41
CA GLN A 264 0.97 -1.78 2.30
C GLN A 264 0.46 -1.99 3.71
N VAL A 265 1.04 -2.93 4.44
CA VAL A 265 0.69 -3.13 5.84
C VAL A 265 1.16 -1.94 6.68
N ARG A 266 0.60 -1.79 7.86
CA ARG A 266 0.70 -0.58 8.68
C ARG A 266 2.10 -0.39 9.25
N SER A 267 2.67 0.82 9.09
CA SER A 267 3.94 1.19 9.71
C SER A 267 3.78 1.84 11.09
N LEU A 268 2.62 2.47 11.37
CA LEU A 268 2.33 3.14 12.66
C LEU A 268 2.40 2.20 13.88
N THR A 269 2.25 0.90 13.68
CA THR A 269 2.33 -0.12 14.73
C THR A 269 3.72 -0.66 14.95
N LEU A 270 4.67 -0.36 14.06
CA LEU A 270 6.06 -0.76 14.19
C LEU A 270 6.74 0.06 15.29
N THR A 271 7.60 -0.60 16.04
CA THR A 271 8.22 -0.02 17.24
C THR A 271 9.74 -0.05 17.14
N GLU A 272 10.36 0.97 17.69
CA GLU A 272 11.80 1.00 17.92
C GLU A 272 12.23 -0.02 18.98
N GLN A 273 11.38 -0.19 20.00
CA GLN A 273 11.57 -1.18 21.04
C GLN A 273 11.30 -2.58 20.51
N GLN A 274 12.22 -3.52 20.77
CA GLN A 274 12.14 -4.91 20.32
C GLN A 274 11.81 -5.01 18.81
N PRO A 275 12.66 -4.45 17.92
CA PRO A 275 12.34 -4.33 16.50
C PRO A 275 12.07 -5.68 15.80
N GLU A 276 12.62 -6.77 16.31
CA GLU A 276 12.40 -8.12 15.80
C GLU A 276 10.94 -8.56 15.92
N VAL A 277 10.20 -8.04 16.92
CA VAL A 277 8.75 -8.30 17.06
C VAL A 277 7.95 -7.71 15.90
N ASN A 278 8.47 -6.68 15.23
CA ASN A 278 7.84 -6.11 14.05
C ASN A 278 7.74 -7.12 12.89
N ILE A 279 8.64 -8.11 12.80
CA ILE A 279 8.56 -9.20 11.82
C ILE A 279 7.22 -9.93 11.95
N LEU A 280 6.82 -10.23 13.19
CA LEU A 280 5.54 -10.89 13.49
C LEU A 280 4.36 -9.97 13.17
N ARG A 281 4.45 -8.67 13.56
CA ARG A 281 3.40 -7.69 13.26
C ARG A 281 3.15 -7.61 11.76
N ILE A 282 4.20 -7.41 10.97
CA ILE A 282 4.15 -7.33 9.50
C ILE A 282 3.51 -8.60 8.90
N ALA A 283 3.88 -9.78 9.38
CA ALA A 283 3.31 -11.03 8.88
C ALA A 283 1.82 -11.15 9.21
N TYR A 284 1.40 -10.79 10.43
CA TYR A 284 -0.01 -10.82 10.82
C TYR A 284 -0.84 -9.76 10.10
N GLU A 285 -0.31 -8.58 9.86
CA GLU A 285 -0.96 -7.51 9.11
C GLU A 285 -1.13 -7.84 7.62
N ALA A 286 -0.29 -8.73 7.08
CA ALA A 286 -0.44 -9.22 5.71
C ALA A 286 -1.57 -10.24 5.54
N LEU A 287 -1.98 -10.96 6.60
CA LEU A 287 -3.00 -11.99 6.51
C LEU A 287 -4.37 -11.49 6.03
N PRO A 288 -4.94 -10.38 6.55
CA PRO A 288 -6.27 -9.90 6.12
C PRO A 288 -6.39 -9.68 4.62
N VAL A 289 -5.30 -9.23 3.99
CA VAL A 289 -5.27 -8.88 2.56
C VAL A 289 -5.09 -10.08 1.63
N VAL A 290 -4.70 -11.24 2.14
CA VAL A 290 -4.43 -12.43 1.33
C VAL A 290 -5.37 -13.60 1.58
N LEU A 291 -6.06 -13.63 2.75
CA LEU A 291 -6.91 -14.75 3.17
C LEU A 291 -8.20 -14.92 2.37
N SER A 292 -8.81 -13.82 1.91
CA SER A 292 -10.08 -13.88 1.16
C SER A 292 -9.81 -13.91 -0.34
N ALA A 293 -10.09 -15.04 -1.00
CA ALA A 293 -9.92 -15.17 -2.45
C ALA A 293 -10.70 -14.11 -3.25
N ASN A 294 -11.94 -13.80 -2.80
CA ASN A 294 -12.84 -12.83 -3.45
C ASN A 294 -12.58 -11.36 -3.08
N ALA A 295 -11.71 -11.11 -2.09
CA ALA A 295 -11.35 -9.78 -1.62
C ALA A 295 -9.83 -9.60 -1.50
N ARG A 296 -9.06 -10.34 -2.32
CA ARG A 296 -7.60 -10.28 -2.31
C ARG A 296 -7.10 -9.08 -3.10
N VAL A 297 -6.16 -8.34 -2.54
CA VAL A 297 -5.55 -7.19 -3.22
C VAL A 297 -4.75 -7.60 -4.44
N ASN A 298 -4.60 -6.67 -5.39
CA ASN A 298 -3.85 -6.92 -6.63
C ASN A 298 -2.33 -6.90 -6.41
N ALA A 299 -1.86 -6.12 -5.43
CA ALA A 299 -0.45 -6.01 -5.09
C ALA A 299 -0.29 -5.82 -3.58
N LEU A 300 0.74 -6.45 -3.02
CA LEU A 300 1.10 -6.33 -1.61
C LEU A 300 2.54 -5.88 -1.48
N GLN A 301 2.78 -4.97 -0.54
CA GLN A 301 4.11 -4.56 -0.13
C GLN A 301 4.19 -4.54 1.40
N LEU A 302 5.34 -4.93 1.92
CA LEU A 302 5.61 -4.99 3.35
C LEU A 302 6.78 -4.04 3.66
N PRO A 303 6.72 -3.29 4.78
CA PRO A 303 7.82 -2.45 5.23
C PRO A 303 9.03 -3.28 5.69
N GLY A 304 10.16 -2.62 5.91
CA GLY A 304 11.27 -3.20 6.67
C GLY A 304 10.91 -3.28 8.15
N PHE A 305 11.31 -4.33 8.84
CA PHE A 305 10.96 -4.50 10.26
C PHE A 305 11.57 -3.43 11.18
N ARG A 306 12.62 -2.75 10.73
CA ARG A 306 13.26 -1.62 11.43
C ARG A 306 12.82 -0.25 10.89
N GLU A 307 11.73 -0.17 10.15
CA GLU A 307 11.27 1.08 9.53
C GLU A 307 11.02 2.21 10.54
N ALA A 308 10.68 1.88 11.79
CA ALA A 308 10.60 2.85 12.89
C ALA A 308 11.96 3.49 13.27
N ILE A 309 13.08 2.88 12.86
CA ILE A 309 14.44 3.31 13.23
C ILE A 309 15.17 3.92 12.02
N ALA A 310 15.11 3.25 10.88
CA ALA A 310 15.83 3.63 9.67
C ALA A 310 15.16 3.10 8.39
N LEU A 311 15.58 3.64 7.24
CA LEU A 311 15.20 3.05 5.95
C LEU A 311 15.72 1.61 5.83
N PRO A 312 14.95 0.70 5.23
CA PRO A 312 15.32 -0.70 5.15
C PRO A 312 16.58 -0.91 4.31
N ASP A 313 17.50 -1.68 4.84
CA ASP A 313 18.64 -2.17 4.11
C ASP A 313 18.27 -3.33 3.14
N HIS A 314 19.27 -3.93 2.48
CA HIS A 314 19.00 -5.02 1.55
C HIS A 314 18.43 -6.27 2.25
N SER A 315 18.94 -6.60 3.43
CA SER A 315 18.53 -7.81 4.18
C SER A 315 17.09 -7.67 4.68
N GLU A 316 16.71 -6.49 5.12
CA GLU A 316 15.35 -6.16 5.57
C GLU A 316 14.34 -6.21 4.42
N GLN A 317 14.70 -5.66 3.25
CA GLN A 317 13.88 -5.79 2.05
C GLN A 317 13.75 -7.25 1.59
N MET A 318 14.82 -8.03 1.69
CA MET A 318 14.78 -9.46 1.38
C MET A 318 13.86 -10.21 2.34
N LEU A 319 13.86 -9.88 3.64
CA LEU A 319 12.95 -10.50 4.62
C LEU A 319 11.49 -10.17 4.29
N SER A 320 11.17 -8.92 3.92
CA SER A 320 9.84 -8.52 3.47
C SER A 320 9.38 -9.31 2.23
N LEU A 321 10.27 -9.54 1.26
CA LEU A 321 9.99 -10.40 0.10
C LEU A 321 9.75 -11.85 0.50
N ARG A 322 10.61 -12.42 1.38
CA ARG A 322 10.48 -13.80 1.87
C ARG A 322 9.19 -14.01 2.63
N THR A 323 8.76 -13.06 3.46
CA THR A 323 7.47 -13.11 4.17
C THR A 323 6.31 -13.29 3.18
N GLN A 324 6.28 -12.53 2.10
CA GLN A 324 5.25 -12.69 1.06
C GLN A 324 5.36 -14.03 0.33
N GLN A 325 6.58 -14.51 0.07
CA GLN A 325 6.79 -15.80 -0.59
C GLN A 325 6.38 -16.98 0.31
N VAL A 326 6.64 -16.92 1.60
CA VAL A 326 6.13 -17.90 2.58
C VAL A 326 4.60 -17.91 2.58
N LEU A 327 3.96 -16.74 2.67
CA LEU A 327 2.51 -16.63 2.59
C LEU A 327 1.94 -17.23 1.29
N MET A 328 2.60 -17.00 0.16
CA MET A 328 2.14 -17.43 -1.16
C MET A 328 2.34 -18.92 -1.43
N HIS A 329 3.45 -19.49 -0.97
CA HIS A 329 3.91 -20.80 -1.40
C HIS A 329 3.88 -21.88 -0.31
N GLU A 330 3.92 -21.50 0.98
CA GLU A 330 4.04 -22.46 2.09
C GLU A 330 2.76 -22.59 2.91
N THR A 331 1.99 -21.51 3.09
CA THR A 331 0.85 -21.48 4.02
C THR A 331 -0.42 -22.13 3.45
N GLY A 332 -0.50 -22.33 2.12
CA GLY A 332 -1.71 -22.83 1.46
C GLY A 332 -2.88 -21.84 1.40
N VAL A 333 -2.71 -20.57 1.75
CA VAL A 333 -3.80 -19.55 1.70
C VAL A 333 -4.37 -19.33 0.31
N THR A 334 -3.65 -19.75 -0.74
CA THR A 334 -4.08 -19.66 -2.14
C THR A 334 -4.81 -20.91 -2.62
N ASP A 335 -4.82 -21.98 -1.84
CA ASP A 335 -5.35 -23.29 -2.23
C ASP A 335 -6.86 -23.42 -1.92
N PHE A 336 -7.42 -22.45 -1.22
CA PHE A 336 -8.81 -22.47 -0.77
C PHE A 336 -9.60 -21.28 -1.33
N PRO A 337 -10.93 -21.46 -1.54
CA PRO A 337 -11.83 -20.35 -1.82
C PRO A 337 -11.92 -19.40 -0.61
N ASP A 338 -12.87 -18.47 -0.64
CA ASP A 338 -13.09 -17.53 0.47
C ASP A 338 -13.54 -18.27 1.73
N ILE A 339 -12.63 -18.46 2.68
CA ILE A 339 -12.87 -19.18 3.95
C ILE A 339 -13.82 -18.42 4.91
N PHE A 340 -14.17 -17.18 4.64
CA PHE A 340 -15.09 -16.35 5.42
C PHE A 340 -16.50 -16.30 4.82
N GLU A 341 -16.74 -16.97 3.69
CA GLU A 341 -18.06 -17.03 3.05
C GLU A 341 -19.09 -17.65 4.02
N GLY A 342 -20.24 -16.97 4.17
CA GLY A 342 -21.29 -17.42 5.07
C GLY A 342 -21.07 -17.12 6.56
N SER A 343 -19.93 -16.57 6.97
CA SER A 343 -19.73 -16.16 8.38
C SER A 343 -20.64 -15.00 8.75
N LYS A 344 -21.54 -15.22 9.73
CA LYS A 344 -22.46 -14.18 10.24
C LYS A 344 -21.69 -13.04 10.93
N VAL A 345 -20.60 -13.34 11.64
CA VAL A 345 -19.79 -12.34 12.35
C VAL A 345 -19.08 -11.44 11.32
N ILE A 346 -18.32 -12.04 10.41
CA ILE A 346 -17.60 -11.28 9.37
C ILE A 346 -18.60 -10.52 8.48
N GLY A 347 -19.71 -11.16 8.10
CA GLY A 347 -20.76 -10.51 7.30
C GLY A 347 -21.39 -9.30 7.98
N GLY A 348 -21.73 -9.42 9.26
CA GLY A 348 -22.33 -8.34 10.06
C GLY A 348 -21.37 -7.15 10.22
N LEU A 349 -20.13 -7.39 10.67
CA LEU A 349 -19.12 -6.35 10.83
C LEU A 349 -18.74 -5.68 9.49
N THR A 350 -18.70 -6.46 8.39
CA THR A 350 -18.48 -5.90 7.05
C THR A 350 -19.61 -4.95 6.66
N ALA A 351 -20.87 -5.33 6.90
CA ALA A 351 -22.02 -4.49 6.57
C ALA A 351 -22.04 -3.18 7.40
N GLU A 352 -21.73 -3.26 8.69
CA GLU A 352 -21.59 -2.09 9.55
C GLU A 352 -20.47 -1.14 9.05
N THR A 353 -19.30 -1.68 8.73
CA THR A 353 -18.18 -0.93 8.18
C THR A 353 -18.57 -0.25 6.87
N MET A 354 -19.25 -0.95 5.97
CA MET A 354 -19.76 -0.39 4.71
C MET A 354 -20.73 0.77 4.94
N ALA A 355 -21.68 0.63 5.86
CA ALA A 355 -22.67 1.66 6.14
C ALA A 355 -22.02 2.96 6.62
N ARG A 356 -21.12 2.88 7.61
CA ARG A 356 -20.38 4.03 8.15
C ARG A 356 -19.46 4.66 7.09
N ALA A 357 -18.77 3.86 6.32
CA ALA A 357 -17.92 4.34 5.24
C ALA A 357 -18.71 5.06 4.14
N LYS A 358 -19.87 4.51 3.75
CA LYS A 358 -20.77 5.14 2.77
C LYS A 358 -21.27 6.49 3.26
N GLU A 359 -21.72 6.59 4.50
CA GLU A 359 -22.16 7.84 5.11
C GLU A 359 -21.04 8.90 5.05
N THR A 360 -19.83 8.55 5.45
CA THR A 360 -18.66 9.43 5.40
C THR A 360 -18.33 9.88 3.97
N ALA A 361 -18.32 8.95 3.01
CA ALA A 361 -18.03 9.27 1.61
C ALA A 361 -19.07 10.22 1.01
N MET A 362 -20.36 9.98 1.27
CA MET A 362 -21.44 10.84 0.79
C MET A 362 -21.41 12.22 1.43
N ARG A 363 -21.08 12.32 2.72
CA ARG A 363 -20.89 13.60 3.41
C ARG A 363 -19.74 14.42 2.79
N MET A 364 -18.61 13.79 2.47
CA MET A 364 -17.49 14.46 1.79
C MET A 364 -17.93 15.00 0.42
N ARG A 365 -18.66 14.19 -0.34
CA ARG A 365 -19.21 14.57 -1.63
C ARG A 365 -20.15 15.79 -1.54
N GLU A 366 -21.00 15.84 -0.52
CA GLU A 366 -21.93 16.95 -0.27
C GLU A 366 -21.19 18.25 0.09
N VAL A 367 -20.21 18.19 1.00
CA VAL A 367 -19.50 19.40 1.46
C VAL A 367 -18.46 19.90 0.44
N GLY A 368 -18.00 19.05 -0.46
CA GLY A 368 -17.03 19.37 -1.51
C GLY A 368 -15.58 19.28 -1.06
N TYR A 369 -14.64 19.37 -2.03
CA TYR A 369 -13.24 19.03 -1.86
C TYR A 369 -12.53 19.82 -0.76
N ALA A 370 -12.58 21.16 -0.82
CA ALA A 370 -11.88 22.01 0.13
C ALA A 370 -12.41 21.87 1.59
N ARG A 371 -13.73 21.73 1.76
CA ARG A 371 -14.32 21.51 3.08
C ARG A 371 -14.04 20.10 3.61
N SER A 372 -13.95 19.12 2.73
CA SER A 372 -13.54 17.76 3.11
C SER A 372 -12.13 17.73 3.71
N ILE A 373 -11.19 18.51 3.18
CA ILE A 373 -9.85 18.65 3.75
C ILE A 373 -9.92 19.07 5.22
N ALA A 374 -10.65 20.15 5.53
CA ALA A 374 -10.78 20.63 6.90
C ALA A 374 -11.47 19.61 7.83
N MET A 375 -12.53 18.98 7.33
CA MET A 375 -13.29 17.96 8.08
C MET A 375 -12.42 16.75 8.42
N VAL A 376 -11.71 16.21 7.42
CA VAL A 376 -10.87 15.02 7.60
C VAL A 376 -9.67 15.34 8.49
N SER A 377 -9.01 16.52 8.32
CA SER A 377 -7.89 16.92 9.18
C SER A 377 -8.28 16.99 10.65
N ALA A 378 -9.42 17.61 10.96
CA ALA A 378 -9.92 17.72 12.33
C ALA A 378 -10.19 16.35 12.95
N GLU A 379 -10.81 15.46 12.19
CA GLU A 379 -11.15 14.11 12.67
C GLU A 379 -9.91 13.24 12.85
N LEU A 380 -8.94 13.27 11.92
CA LEU A 380 -7.67 12.53 12.07
C LEU A 380 -6.90 13.00 13.29
N THR A 381 -6.84 14.30 13.53
CA THR A 381 -6.20 14.86 14.74
C THR A 381 -6.86 14.33 16.02
N ARG A 382 -8.19 14.28 16.07
CA ARG A 382 -8.95 13.73 17.19
C ARG A 382 -8.68 12.25 17.41
N LEU A 383 -8.73 11.44 16.33
CA LEU A 383 -8.53 9.99 16.37
C LEU A 383 -7.11 9.62 16.80
N LEU A 384 -6.10 10.34 16.30
CA LEU A 384 -4.71 10.11 16.68
C LEU A 384 -4.49 10.44 18.17
N ALA A 385 -5.04 11.56 18.67
CA ALA A 385 -4.97 11.92 20.07
C ALA A 385 -5.70 10.91 20.97
N GLU A 386 -6.83 10.37 20.52
CA GLU A 386 -7.54 9.32 21.24
C GLU A 386 -6.72 8.02 21.30
N ARG A 387 -6.12 7.60 20.19
CA ARG A 387 -5.22 6.45 20.17
C ARG A 387 -4.04 6.62 21.13
N GLN A 388 -3.42 7.80 21.13
CA GLN A 388 -2.31 8.09 22.04
C GLN A 388 -2.72 7.95 23.52
N ARG A 389 -3.85 8.52 23.89
CA ARG A 389 -4.39 8.38 25.26
C ARG A 389 -4.65 6.92 25.65
N LYS A 390 -5.18 6.12 24.73
CA LYS A 390 -5.42 4.70 24.95
C LYS A 390 -4.13 3.89 25.12
N LEU A 391 -3.07 4.25 24.40
CA LEU A 391 -1.75 3.67 24.60
C LEU A 391 -1.16 4.05 25.97
N GLU A 392 -1.23 5.31 26.34
CA GLU A 392 -0.73 5.82 27.62
C GLU A 392 -1.48 5.23 28.82
N SER A 393 -2.79 5.04 28.71
CA SER A 393 -3.61 4.44 29.77
C SER A 393 -3.48 2.89 29.84
N GLY A 394 -2.86 2.26 28.85
CA GLY A 394 -2.79 0.80 28.76
C GLY A 394 -4.07 0.13 28.25
N GLU A 395 -5.07 0.88 27.81
CA GLU A 395 -6.27 0.32 27.16
C GLU A 395 -5.90 -0.37 25.84
N ILE A 396 -4.94 0.19 25.10
CA ILE A 396 -4.29 -0.46 23.98
C ILE A 396 -2.93 -0.99 24.45
N VAL A 397 -2.74 -2.30 24.38
CA VAL A 397 -1.46 -2.95 24.66
C VAL A 397 -0.61 -2.95 23.39
N GLN A 398 0.62 -2.43 23.50
CA GLN A 398 1.64 -2.53 22.48
C GLN A 398 2.86 -3.22 23.08
N VAL A 399 3.08 -4.47 22.68
CA VAL A 399 4.16 -5.33 23.18
C VAL A 399 5.52 -4.66 22.96
N GLY A 400 6.35 -4.66 24.00
CA GLY A 400 7.65 -4.01 24.00
C GLY A 400 7.62 -2.51 24.32
N VAL A 401 6.45 -1.85 24.29
CA VAL A 401 6.30 -0.41 24.52
C VAL A 401 5.65 -0.12 25.87
N ASN A 402 4.39 -0.49 26.07
CA ASN A 402 3.67 -0.25 27.31
C ASN A 402 3.35 -1.53 28.09
N ALA A 403 3.68 -2.70 27.53
CA ALA A 403 3.60 -4.00 28.18
C ALA A 403 4.70 -4.94 27.64
N PHE A 404 5.08 -5.94 28.44
CA PHE A 404 6.11 -6.93 28.09
C PHE A 404 7.42 -6.27 27.64
N THR A 405 7.82 -5.22 28.35
CA THR A 405 9.05 -4.47 28.14
C THR A 405 10.26 -5.27 28.62
N GLY A 406 11.41 -5.09 28.00
CA GLY A 406 12.65 -5.78 28.30
C GLY A 406 13.40 -6.14 27.02
N GLU A 407 14.64 -6.57 27.13
CA GLU A 407 15.41 -7.00 25.97
C GLU A 407 14.94 -8.38 25.51
N ILE A 408 14.68 -8.52 24.21
CA ILE A 408 14.64 -9.84 23.58
C ILE A 408 16.08 -10.15 23.23
N GLY A 409 16.76 -10.88 24.13
CA GLY A 409 18.08 -11.43 23.82
C GLY A 409 17.91 -12.46 22.70
N LEU A 410 18.05 -12.06 21.46
CA LEU A 410 18.40 -13.00 20.39
C LEU A 410 19.86 -13.38 20.70
N ALA A 411 20.02 -14.45 21.50
CA ALA A 411 21.33 -15.01 21.78
C ALA A 411 22.06 -15.24 20.47
N SER A 412 23.29 -14.72 20.34
CA SER A 412 24.15 -15.13 19.24
C SER A 412 24.26 -16.66 19.34
N SER A 413 24.25 -17.37 18.22
CA SER A 413 24.37 -18.82 18.19
C SER A 413 25.64 -19.35 18.88
N ALA A 414 26.55 -18.47 19.29
CA ALA A 414 27.75 -18.75 20.06
C ALA A 414 27.49 -18.99 21.55
N ASP A 415 26.38 -18.45 22.12
CA ASP A 415 26.13 -18.52 23.57
C ASP A 415 25.23 -19.69 24.00
N ASN A 416 24.65 -20.43 23.04
CA ASN A 416 23.76 -21.56 23.29
C ASN A 416 24.41 -22.94 23.12
N HIS A 417 25.67 -23.07 23.40
CA HIS A 417 26.26 -24.39 23.71
C HIS A 417 25.93 -24.72 25.17
N ALA A 418 24.66 -25.12 25.43
CA ALA A 418 24.45 -25.97 26.59
C ALA A 418 25.32 -27.18 26.39
N ASP A 419 26.16 -27.49 27.41
CA ASP A 419 26.97 -28.71 27.43
C ASP A 419 26.08 -29.89 27.05
N PRO A 420 26.49 -30.78 26.14
CA PRO A 420 25.68 -31.91 25.72
C PRO A 420 25.22 -32.64 26.99
N ILE A 421 23.90 -32.78 27.17
CA ILE A 421 23.37 -33.55 28.27
C ILE A 421 23.93 -34.98 28.15
N ASP A 422 24.82 -35.37 29.04
CA ASP A 422 25.32 -36.76 29.11
C ASP A 422 24.21 -37.66 29.63
N TYR A 423 23.33 -38.09 28.71
CA TYR A 423 22.23 -39.01 29.03
C TYR A 423 22.72 -40.28 29.74
N ALA A 424 23.91 -40.78 29.41
CA ALA A 424 24.47 -41.97 30.01
C ALA A 424 24.90 -41.73 31.47
N LYS A 425 25.32 -40.50 31.80
CA LYS A 425 25.65 -40.11 33.18
C LYS A 425 24.39 -39.93 34.01
N ASN A 426 23.37 -39.21 33.46
CA ASN A 426 22.09 -39.00 34.14
C ASN A 426 21.35 -40.31 34.39
N GLU A 427 21.42 -41.29 33.49
CA GLU A 427 20.77 -42.57 33.65
C GLU A 427 21.50 -43.46 34.70
N ARG A 428 22.82 -43.40 34.78
CA ARG A 428 23.59 -44.08 35.83
C ARG A 428 23.31 -43.51 37.22
N GLU A 429 23.14 -42.20 37.35
CA GLU A 429 22.77 -41.52 38.60
C GLU A 429 21.34 -41.79 39.04
N ARG A 430 20.42 -42.13 38.12
CA ARG A 430 19.04 -42.53 38.42
C ARG A 430 18.90 -44.02 38.85
N ILE A 431 19.86 -44.84 38.47
CA ILE A 431 19.90 -46.30 38.77
C ILE A 431 20.71 -46.60 40.01
N ALA A 432 21.60 -45.71 40.47
CA ALA A 432 22.36 -45.79 41.71
C ALA A 432 21.55 -45.26 42.89
#